data_9642dfb39932c68248fb66d120756cc0
#
_entry.id   9642dfb39932c68248fb66d120756cc0
#
_cell.length_a   1.000
_cell.length_b   1.000
_cell.length_c   1.000
_cell.angle_alpha   90.00
_cell.angle_beta   90.00
_cell.angle_gamma   90.00
#
_symmetry.space_group_name_H-M   'P 1'
#
loop_
_entity.id
_entity.type
_entity.pdbx_description
1 polymer ?
#
loop_
_entity_poly.entity_id
_entity_poly.type
_entity_poly.pdbx_seq_one_letter_code
_entity_poly.pdbx_strand_id
1 'polypeptide(L)'
;MQNDYPTTGAVMTAARPRGRPRAFDRDAALESATRLFWIKGFGATSISDLTEAMGIGSPSLYAAFGSKEALYAEALRHYGEKNAHFIWSAFQSAETARDAVTSLLMDSAAALTGCVADLPRGCMVTLSAVGGEGHAELGELVRRARAVTFERLEARLGQGVVDGEIATSADIHALARFVQAVQAGMSILARDGASRAELEDMVRVTMLGWDTRTQDVG
;
A
#
# COMPACT_ATOMS: atom_id res chain seq x y z
N MET A 1 -20.94 23.19 -83.99
CA MET A 1 -19.90 22.44 -83.30
C MET A 1 -19.98 22.87 -81.83
N GLN A 2 -20.66 22.07 -81.02
CA GLN A 2 -20.87 22.31 -79.59
C GLN A 2 -19.88 21.44 -78.81
N ASN A 3 -19.04 22.04 -78.00
CA ASN A 3 -18.19 21.33 -77.09
C ASN A 3 -18.82 21.24 -75.69
N ASP A 4 -19.28 20.07 -75.39
CA ASP A 4 -19.70 19.74 -74.02
C ASP A 4 -18.48 19.30 -73.18
N TYR A 5 -18.21 19.99 -72.07
CA TYR A 5 -17.26 19.53 -71.03
C TYR A 5 -18.06 18.99 -69.84
N PRO A 6 -17.75 17.80 -69.31
CA PRO A 6 -18.41 17.29 -68.15
C PRO A 6 -17.90 17.91 -66.87
N THR A 7 -18.78 18.34 -66.02
CA THR A 7 -18.55 18.89 -64.68
C THR A 7 -18.08 17.80 -63.72
N THR A 8 -16.86 17.96 -63.21
CA THR A 8 -16.29 17.03 -62.21
C THR A 8 -16.99 17.28 -60.87
N GLY A 9 -17.74 16.26 -60.37
CA GLY A 9 -18.37 16.26 -59.05
C GLY A 9 -17.33 16.18 -57.95
N ALA A 10 -17.34 17.19 -57.06
CA ALA A 10 -16.54 17.17 -55.85
C ALA A 10 -17.06 16.10 -54.89
N VAL A 11 -16.27 15.08 -54.62
CA VAL A 11 -16.53 14.08 -53.56
C VAL A 11 -16.30 14.75 -52.22
N MET A 12 -17.37 15.10 -51.53
CA MET A 12 -17.34 15.53 -50.11
C MET A 12 -16.97 14.31 -49.27
N THR A 13 -15.71 14.25 -48.83
CA THR A 13 -15.28 13.30 -47.76
C THR A 13 -15.98 13.70 -46.47
N ALA A 14 -16.97 12.94 -46.06
CA ALA A 14 -17.61 13.05 -44.74
C ALA A 14 -16.59 12.87 -43.65
N ALA A 15 -16.37 13.90 -42.82
CA ALA A 15 -15.52 13.81 -41.64
C ALA A 15 -16.09 12.71 -40.70
N ARG A 16 -15.30 11.71 -40.39
CA ARG A 16 -15.65 10.68 -39.38
C ARG A 16 -16.01 11.37 -38.07
N PRO A 17 -17.16 11.05 -37.45
CA PRO A 17 -17.50 11.60 -36.16
C PRO A 17 -16.42 11.19 -35.16
N ARG A 18 -15.81 12.18 -34.48
CA ARG A 18 -14.93 11.95 -33.34
C ARG A 18 -15.77 11.20 -32.29
N GLY A 19 -15.45 9.94 -32.06
CA GLY A 19 -16.11 9.15 -31.04
C GLY A 19 -16.03 9.89 -29.70
N ARG A 20 -17.12 9.83 -28.93
CA ARG A 20 -17.20 10.35 -27.56
C ARG A 20 -15.95 9.85 -26.81
N PRO A 21 -15.20 10.72 -26.11
CA PRO A 21 -14.05 10.29 -25.33
C PRO A 21 -14.51 9.13 -24.44
N ARG A 22 -13.84 7.97 -24.54
CA ARG A 22 -14.09 6.86 -23.64
C ARG A 22 -13.87 7.41 -22.24
N ALA A 23 -14.92 7.47 -21.41
CA ALA A 23 -14.77 7.78 -20.00
C ALA A 23 -13.72 6.81 -19.48
N PHE A 24 -12.55 7.30 -19.00
CA PHE A 24 -11.52 6.43 -18.47
C PHE A 24 -12.04 5.82 -17.17
N ASP A 25 -11.63 4.60 -16.92
CA ASP A 25 -11.92 3.94 -15.66
C ASP A 25 -11.04 4.56 -14.57
N ARG A 26 -11.67 5.34 -13.67
CA ARG A 26 -10.97 6.07 -12.61
C ARG A 26 -10.35 5.12 -11.58
N ASP A 27 -11.02 4.01 -11.29
CA ASP A 27 -10.55 3.04 -10.30
C ASP A 27 -9.35 2.25 -10.84
N ALA A 28 -9.39 1.85 -12.10
CA ALA A 28 -8.24 1.23 -12.77
C ALA A 28 -7.05 2.20 -12.89
N ALA A 29 -7.31 3.46 -13.13
CA ALA A 29 -6.28 4.49 -13.15
C ALA A 29 -5.65 4.71 -11.76
N LEU A 30 -6.46 4.75 -10.70
CA LEU A 30 -5.99 4.85 -9.32
C LEU A 30 -5.15 3.63 -8.92
N GLU A 31 -5.58 2.43 -9.30
CA GLU A 31 -4.80 1.20 -9.09
C GLU A 31 -3.41 1.27 -9.74
N SER A 32 -3.38 1.72 -11.01
CA SER A 32 -2.11 1.87 -11.75
C SER A 32 -1.19 2.91 -11.09
N ALA A 33 -1.75 4.04 -10.66
CA ALA A 33 -1.00 5.06 -9.93
C ALA A 33 -0.49 4.56 -8.58
N THR A 34 -1.33 3.82 -7.83
CA THR A 34 -0.96 3.21 -6.55
C THR A 34 0.22 2.27 -6.71
N ARG A 35 0.16 1.36 -7.70
CA ARG A 35 1.25 0.44 -8.00
C ARG A 35 2.55 1.18 -8.36
N LEU A 36 2.45 2.24 -9.16
CA LEU A 36 3.60 3.04 -9.56
C LEU A 36 4.24 3.76 -8.37
N PHE A 37 3.44 4.42 -7.53
CA PHE A 37 3.93 5.04 -6.30
C PHE A 37 4.54 4.03 -5.32
N TRP A 38 3.98 2.82 -5.25
CA TRP A 38 4.52 1.76 -4.40
C TRP A 38 5.92 1.34 -4.86
N ILE A 39 6.14 1.24 -6.17
CA ILE A 39 7.43 0.83 -6.77
C ILE A 39 8.46 1.95 -6.68
N LYS A 40 8.12 3.16 -7.15
CA LYS A 40 9.05 4.28 -7.32
C LYS A 40 9.10 5.24 -6.12
N GLY A 41 8.06 5.28 -5.29
CA GLY A 41 7.85 6.31 -4.28
C GLY A 41 7.33 7.64 -4.86
N PHE A 42 6.87 8.55 -4.00
CA PHE A 42 6.29 9.83 -4.41
C PHE A 42 7.30 10.71 -5.15
N GLY A 43 8.50 10.90 -4.59
CA GLY A 43 9.49 11.84 -5.13
C GLY A 43 9.98 11.47 -6.53
N ALA A 44 10.25 10.18 -6.76
CA ALA A 44 10.77 9.69 -8.04
C ALA A 44 9.70 9.45 -9.12
N THR A 45 8.42 9.62 -8.82
CA THR A 45 7.32 9.46 -9.78
C THR A 45 6.99 10.80 -10.42
N SER A 46 7.13 10.94 -11.74
CA SER A 46 6.74 12.13 -12.50
C SER A 46 5.28 12.08 -12.94
N ILE A 47 4.73 13.24 -13.36
CA ILE A 47 3.41 13.31 -14.00
C ILE A 47 3.39 12.51 -15.31
N SER A 48 4.49 12.49 -16.05
CA SER A 48 4.61 11.68 -17.27
C SER A 48 4.50 10.19 -16.97
N ASP A 49 5.22 9.70 -15.96
CA ASP A 49 5.12 8.31 -15.52
C ASP A 49 3.67 7.93 -15.13
N LEU A 50 2.99 8.82 -14.40
CA LEU A 50 1.61 8.61 -13.96
C LEU A 50 0.65 8.54 -15.15
N THR A 51 0.74 9.50 -16.08
CA THR A 51 -0.15 9.54 -17.25
C THR A 51 0.06 8.34 -18.17
N GLU A 52 1.29 7.89 -18.33
CA GLU A 52 1.64 6.67 -19.07
C GLU A 52 1.04 5.43 -18.39
N ALA A 53 1.29 5.24 -17.09
CA ALA A 53 0.80 4.08 -16.34
C ALA A 53 -0.73 4.03 -16.25
N MET A 54 -1.38 5.19 -16.15
CA MET A 54 -2.84 5.33 -16.05
C MET A 54 -3.53 5.29 -17.43
N GLY A 55 -2.79 5.42 -18.54
CA GLY A 55 -3.34 5.47 -19.90
C GLY A 55 -4.18 6.72 -20.18
N ILE A 56 -3.90 7.86 -19.53
CA ILE A 56 -4.65 9.12 -19.65
C ILE A 56 -3.72 10.31 -19.89
N GLY A 57 -4.26 11.40 -20.40
CA GLY A 57 -3.50 12.65 -20.55
C GLY A 57 -3.43 13.46 -19.26
N SER A 58 -2.42 14.33 -19.13
CA SER A 58 -2.26 15.22 -17.96
C SER A 58 -3.51 16.05 -17.63
N PRO A 59 -4.25 16.63 -18.60
CA PRO A 59 -5.49 17.35 -18.29
C PRO A 59 -6.54 16.46 -17.61
N SER A 60 -6.65 15.17 -18.02
CA SER A 60 -7.57 14.21 -17.41
C SER A 60 -7.13 13.82 -16.00
N LEU A 61 -5.83 13.67 -15.76
CA LEU A 61 -5.28 13.40 -14.44
C LEU A 61 -5.63 14.53 -13.46
N TYR A 62 -5.35 15.78 -13.84
CA TYR A 62 -5.65 16.92 -12.97
C TYR A 62 -7.14 17.13 -12.76
N ALA A 63 -7.97 16.90 -13.80
CA ALA A 63 -9.42 16.97 -13.67
C ALA A 63 -10.00 15.91 -12.71
N ALA A 64 -9.41 14.70 -12.67
CA ALA A 64 -9.91 13.59 -11.87
C ALA A 64 -9.36 13.58 -10.43
N PHE A 65 -8.13 14.02 -10.21
CA PHE A 65 -7.40 13.85 -8.95
C PHE A 65 -6.87 15.16 -8.35
N GLY A 66 -6.95 16.27 -9.07
CA GLY A 66 -6.54 17.59 -8.63
C GLY A 66 -5.04 17.84 -8.72
N SER A 67 -4.23 17.10 -7.96
CA SER A 67 -2.77 17.24 -7.96
C SER A 67 -2.08 15.88 -7.78
N LYS A 68 -0.75 15.84 -7.94
CA LYS A 68 0.05 14.65 -7.65
C LYS A 68 -0.04 14.27 -6.17
N GLU A 69 -0.06 15.26 -5.29
CA GLU A 69 -0.20 15.11 -3.85
C GLU A 69 -1.55 14.49 -3.48
N ALA A 70 -2.63 15.02 -4.06
CA ALA A 70 -3.98 14.50 -3.84
C ALA A 70 -4.12 13.07 -4.37
N LEU A 71 -3.57 12.77 -5.55
CA LEU A 71 -3.52 11.41 -6.11
C LEU A 71 -2.72 10.46 -5.20
N TYR A 72 -1.58 10.91 -4.66
CA TYR A 72 -0.80 10.09 -3.75
C TYR A 72 -1.54 9.81 -2.43
N ALA A 73 -2.21 10.81 -1.86
CA ALA A 73 -3.04 10.64 -0.67
C ALA A 73 -4.18 9.64 -0.91
N GLU A 74 -4.80 9.69 -2.09
CA GLU A 74 -5.84 8.74 -2.49
C GLU A 74 -5.26 7.34 -2.72
N ALA A 75 -4.08 7.23 -3.33
CA ALA A 75 -3.37 5.98 -3.54
C ALA A 75 -2.99 5.29 -2.21
N LEU A 76 -2.57 6.05 -1.19
CA LEU A 76 -2.30 5.50 0.15
C LEU A 76 -3.56 4.91 0.80
N ARG A 77 -4.70 5.58 0.70
CA ARG A 77 -5.97 5.07 1.21
C ARG A 77 -6.40 3.81 0.46
N HIS A 78 -6.38 3.85 -0.86
CA HIS A 78 -6.70 2.72 -1.73
C HIS A 78 -5.81 1.50 -1.44
N TYR A 79 -4.50 1.71 -1.24
CA TYR A 79 -3.58 0.68 -0.81
C TYR A 79 -4.01 0.04 0.51
N GLY A 80 -4.32 0.86 1.52
CA GLY A 80 -4.74 0.38 2.83
C GLY A 80 -6.03 -0.44 2.77
N GLU A 81 -7.05 0.06 2.08
CA GLU A 81 -8.36 -0.60 1.92
C GLU A 81 -8.25 -1.95 1.20
N LYS A 82 -7.47 -2.01 0.13
CA LYS A 82 -7.31 -3.24 -0.66
C LYS A 82 -6.45 -4.31 0.01
N ASN A 83 -5.42 -3.91 0.74
CA ASN A 83 -4.40 -4.85 1.23
C ASN A 83 -4.53 -5.19 2.72
N ALA A 84 -5.35 -4.46 3.49
CA ALA A 84 -5.50 -4.67 4.92
C ALA A 84 -5.87 -6.12 5.29
N HIS A 85 -6.74 -6.75 4.51
CA HIS A 85 -7.22 -8.11 4.79
C HIS A 85 -6.11 -9.16 4.75
N PHE A 86 -5.05 -8.97 3.94
CA PHE A 86 -3.93 -9.92 3.83
C PHE A 86 -3.14 -10.10 5.13
N ILE A 87 -3.14 -9.08 6.00
CA ILE A 87 -2.33 -9.08 7.23
C ILE A 87 -3.17 -8.96 8.51
N TRP A 88 -4.43 -8.50 8.41
CA TRP A 88 -5.24 -8.23 9.60
C TRP A 88 -6.32 -9.27 9.87
N SER A 89 -6.69 -10.11 8.90
CA SER A 89 -7.81 -11.05 9.08
C SER A 89 -7.51 -12.11 10.14
N ALA A 90 -6.37 -12.79 10.04
CA ALA A 90 -5.95 -13.78 11.03
C ALA A 90 -5.60 -13.14 12.37
N PHE A 91 -4.97 -11.96 12.38
CA PHE A 91 -4.72 -11.19 13.60
C PHE A 91 -5.99 -10.90 14.39
N GLN A 92 -7.07 -10.49 13.69
CA GLN A 92 -8.34 -10.14 14.34
C GLN A 92 -9.11 -11.35 14.88
N SER A 93 -8.97 -12.50 14.23
CA SER A 93 -9.66 -13.75 14.62
C SER A 93 -8.85 -14.65 15.54
N ALA A 94 -7.60 -14.28 15.86
CA ALA A 94 -6.73 -15.05 16.73
C ALA A 94 -7.28 -15.14 18.17
N GLU A 95 -7.27 -16.33 18.73
CA GLU A 95 -7.75 -16.57 20.10
C GLU A 95 -6.83 -15.94 21.15
N THR A 96 -5.51 -16.00 20.95
CA THR A 96 -4.53 -15.46 21.90
C THR A 96 -3.75 -14.27 21.33
N ALA A 97 -3.19 -13.43 22.22
CA ALA A 97 -2.29 -12.34 21.84
C ALA A 97 -1.03 -12.87 21.11
N ARG A 98 -0.52 -14.03 21.52
CA ARG A 98 0.58 -14.72 20.88
C ARG A 98 0.27 -15.09 19.44
N ASP A 99 -0.90 -15.72 19.22
CA ASP A 99 -1.32 -16.15 17.88
C ASP A 99 -1.61 -14.93 17.00
N ALA A 100 -2.18 -13.87 17.55
CA ALA A 100 -2.39 -12.62 16.83
C ALA A 100 -1.08 -12.03 16.31
N VAL A 101 -0.07 -11.90 17.15
CA VAL A 101 1.25 -11.38 16.73
C VAL A 101 1.94 -12.33 15.76
N THR A 102 1.85 -13.64 16.00
CA THR A 102 2.43 -14.64 15.09
C THR A 102 1.81 -14.57 13.71
N SER A 103 0.48 -14.56 13.62
CA SER A 103 -0.25 -14.46 12.35
C SER A 103 0.05 -13.15 11.62
N LEU A 104 0.05 -12.00 12.33
CA LEU A 104 0.42 -10.70 11.75
C LEU A 104 1.78 -10.76 11.04
N LEU A 105 2.79 -11.32 11.72
CA LEU A 105 4.14 -11.36 11.17
C LEU A 105 4.29 -12.42 10.05
N MET A 106 3.65 -13.58 10.16
CA MET A 106 3.65 -14.62 9.12
C MET A 106 2.89 -14.15 7.85
N ASP A 107 1.71 -13.55 8.02
CA ASP A 107 0.96 -12.99 6.92
C ASP A 107 1.71 -11.81 6.25
N SER A 108 2.42 -11.01 7.07
CA SER A 108 3.32 -9.98 6.55
C SER A 108 4.45 -10.58 5.72
N ALA A 109 5.07 -11.70 6.12
CA ALA A 109 6.11 -12.36 5.33
C ALA A 109 5.59 -12.78 3.95
N ALA A 110 4.38 -13.31 3.87
CA ALA A 110 3.73 -13.68 2.61
C ALA A 110 3.37 -12.46 1.74
N ALA A 111 2.70 -11.46 2.33
CA ALA A 111 2.24 -10.27 1.61
C ALA A 111 3.41 -9.40 1.12
N LEU A 112 4.40 -9.14 1.97
CA LEU A 112 5.55 -8.28 1.65
C LEU A 112 6.47 -8.87 0.57
N THR A 113 6.47 -10.17 0.39
CA THR A 113 7.26 -10.84 -0.67
C THR A 113 6.51 -11.02 -1.98
N GLY A 114 5.24 -10.58 -2.06
CA GLY A 114 4.41 -10.72 -3.26
C GLY A 114 3.87 -12.14 -3.49
N CYS A 115 3.95 -13.02 -2.48
CA CYS A 115 3.51 -14.42 -2.62
C CYS A 115 1.99 -14.59 -2.55
N VAL A 116 1.24 -13.60 -2.08
CA VAL A 116 -0.22 -13.67 -1.92
C VAL A 116 -0.95 -13.21 -3.18
N ALA A 117 -0.38 -12.22 -3.88
CA ALA A 117 -0.91 -11.65 -5.11
C ALA A 117 0.25 -11.05 -5.91
N ASP A 118 0.05 -10.71 -7.20
CA ASP A 118 1.05 -9.97 -7.98
C ASP A 118 1.18 -8.52 -7.49
N LEU A 119 1.75 -8.37 -6.29
CA LEU A 119 1.97 -7.09 -5.62
C LEU A 119 3.46 -6.72 -5.59
N PRO A 120 3.79 -5.43 -5.62
CA PRO A 120 5.16 -4.98 -5.40
C PRO A 120 5.66 -5.40 -4.03
N ARG A 121 6.95 -5.71 -3.92
CA ARG A 121 7.57 -6.13 -2.66
C ARG A 121 7.66 -5.01 -1.65
N GLY A 122 7.52 -5.34 -0.38
CA GLY A 122 7.52 -4.41 0.74
C GLY A 122 6.16 -3.69 0.92
N CYS A 123 6.02 -2.88 1.94
CA CYS A 123 4.80 -2.13 2.25
C CYS A 123 4.92 -0.69 1.72
N MET A 124 3.96 -0.24 0.92
CA MET A 124 3.93 1.15 0.39
C MET A 124 4.01 2.20 1.50
N VAL A 125 3.32 1.99 2.61
CA VAL A 125 3.29 2.91 3.76
C VAL A 125 4.63 2.92 4.51
N THR A 126 5.18 1.73 4.80
CA THR A 126 6.44 1.61 5.54
C THR A 126 7.61 2.20 4.76
N LEU A 127 7.67 1.94 3.45
CA LEU A 127 8.76 2.37 2.57
C LEU A 127 8.62 3.82 2.09
N SER A 128 7.50 4.49 2.38
CA SER A 128 7.32 5.88 1.98
C SER A 128 8.31 6.82 2.68
N ALA A 129 9.06 7.58 1.90
CA ALA A 129 10.00 8.60 2.38
C ALA A 129 9.44 10.04 2.22
N VAL A 130 8.13 10.19 1.99
CA VAL A 130 7.48 11.49 1.82
C VAL A 130 7.32 12.22 3.16
N GLY A 131 7.42 13.53 3.15
CA GLY A 131 7.27 14.37 4.35
C GLY A 131 8.46 15.30 4.59
N GLY A 132 9.44 15.30 3.68
CA GLY A 132 10.49 16.29 3.59
C GLY A 132 10.01 17.62 2.99
N GLU A 133 10.91 18.38 2.41
CA GLU A 133 10.69 19.71 1.87
C GLU A 133 9.39 19.85 1.04
N GLY A 134 8.48 20.71 1.49
CA GLY A 134 7.25 21.08 0.79
C GLY A 134 6.08 20.09 0.87
N HIS A 135 6.24 18.93 1.55
CA HIS A 135 5.20 17.89 1.60
C HIS A 135 4.81 17.48 3.04
N ALA A 136 4.76 18.42 3.97
CA ALA A 136 4.48 18.16 5.38
C ALA A 136 3.13 17.44 5.62
N GLU A 137 2.08 17.80 4.87
CA GLU A 137 0.77 17.18 4.98
C GLU A 137 0.79 15.70 4.55
N LEU A 138 1.51 15.37 3.48
CA LEU A 138 1.70 13.98 3.06
C LEU A 138 2.53 13.20 4.09
N GLY A 139 3.55 13.83 4.67
CA GLY A 139 4.33 13.23 5.74
C GLY A 139 3.47 12.88 6.96
N GLU A 140 2.55 13.76 7.32
CA GLU A 140 1.59 13.52 8.41
C GLU A 140 0.64 12.36 8.05
N LEU A 141 0.14 12.31 6.82
CA LEU A 141 -0.71 11.22 6.35
C LEU A 141 0.00 9.86 6.46
N VAL A 142 1.27 9.79 6.03
CA VAL A 142 2.08 8.57 6.13
C VAL A 142 2.36 8.20 7.59
N ARG A 143 2.65 9.17 8.46
CA ARG A 143 2.84 8.90 9.91
C ARG A 143 1.59 8.32 10.53
N ARG A 144 0.39 8.87 10.24
CA ARG A 144 -0.88 8.32 10.69
C ARG A 144 -1.13 6.90 10.16
N ALA A 145 -0.86 6.65 8.89
CA ALA A 145 -0.99 5.32 8.32
C ALA A 145 -0.07 4.30 9.01
N ARG A 146 1.15 4.69 9.38
CA ARG A 146 2.07 3.84 10.17
C ARG A 146 1.64 3.64 11.60
N ALA A 147 0.97 4.62 12.21
CA ALA A 147 0.48 4.53 13.59
C ALA A 147 -0.59 3.44 13.75
N VAL A 148 -1.38 3.16 12.72
CA VAL A 148 -2.43 2.12 12.74
C VAL A 148 -1.89 0.75 13.18
N THR A 149 -0.72 0.35 12.71
CA THR A 149 -0.11 -0.93 13.12
C THR A 149 0.19 -0.94 14.62
N PHE A 150 0.80 0.13 15.12
CA PHE A 150 1.12 0.26 16.53
C PHE A 150 -0.13 0.24 17.40
N GLU A 151 -1.12 1.06 17.07
CA GLU A 151 -2.38 1.18 17.81
C GLU A 151 -3.14 -0.16 17.91
N ARG A 152 -3.20 -0.91 16.81
CA ARG A 152 -3.83 -2.24 16.80
C ARG A 152 -3.06 -3.26 17.64
N LEU A 153 -1.73 -3.25 17.56
CA LEU A 153 -0.88 -4.10 18.39
C LEU A 153 -1.06 -3.77 19.87
N GLU A 154 -0.95 -2.49 20.25
CA GLU A 154 -1.09 -2.03 21.62
C GLU A 154 -2.46 -2.42 22.21
N ALA A 155 -3.53 -2.22 21.45
CA ALA A 155 -4.88 -2.60 21.84
C ALA A 155 -5.02 -4.13 22.05
N ARG A 156 -4.52 -4.96 21.12
CA ARG A 156 -4.61 -6.44 21.24
C ARG A 156 -3.78 -6.98 22.38
N LEU A 157 -2.58 -6.44 22.57
CA LEU A 157 -1.72 -6.83 23.69
C LEU A 157 -2.29 -6.38 25.03
N GLY A 158 -2.88 -5.18 25.10
CA GLY A 158 -3.60 -4.70 26.27
C GLY A 158 -4.82 -5.60 26.63
N GLN A 159 -5.54 -6.08 25.60
CA GLN A 159 -6.60 -7.07 25.83
C GLN A 159 -6.02 -8.38 26.40
N GLY A 160 -4.86 -8.83 25.90
CA GLY A 160 -4.16 -10.01 26.44
C GLY A 160 -3.78 -9.88 27.91
N VAL A 161 -3.48 -8.66 28.39
CA VAL A 161 -3.29 -8.41 29.84
C VAL A 161 -4.60 -8.59 30.60
N VAL A 162 -5.71 -8.05 30.09
CA VAL A 162 -7.04 -8.18 30.72
C VAL A 162 -7.50 -9.63 30.78
N ASP A 163 -7.20 -10.41 29.73
CA ASP A 163 -7.55 -11.83 29.61
C ASP A 163 -6.60 -12.75 30.40
N GLY A 164 -5.53 -12.22 30.99
CA GLY A 164 -4.53 -12.98 31.75
C GLY A 164 -3.53 -13.75 30.90
N GLU A 165 -3.47 -13.49 29.58
CA GLU A 165 -2.49 -14.08 28.66
C GLU A 165 -1.09 -13.45 28.81
N ILE A 166 -1.05 -12.19 29.22
CA ILE A 166 0.16 -11.38 29.38
C ILE A 166 0.20 -10.84 30.81
N ALA A 167 1.36 -10.93 31.47
CA ALA A 167 1.55 -10.43 32.81
C ALA A 167 1.30 -8.92 32.89
N THR A 168 0.72 -8.45 34.01
CA THR A 168 0.46 -7.04 34.25
C THR A 168 1.72 -6.19 34.38
N SER A 169 2.87 -6.83 34.65
CA SER A 169 4.19 -6.22 34.70
C SER A 169 4.81 -5.99 33.31
N ALA A 170 4.27 -6.58 32.23
CA ALA A 170 4.81 -6.47 30.89
C ALA A 170 4.63 -5.04 30.32
N ASP A 171 5.67 -4.50 29.73
CA ASP A 171 5.62 -3.22 29.02
C ASP A 171 4.99 -3.41 27.63
N ILE A 172 3.65 -3.27 27.57
CA ILE A 172 2.84 -3.43 26.37
C ILE A 172 3.23 -2.43 25.29
N HIS A 173 3.58 -1.19 25.66
CA HIS A 173 4.01 -0.17 24.71
C HIS A 173 5.33 -0.58 24.03
N ALA A 174 6.32 -1.00 24.80
CA ALA A 174 7.60 -1.46 24.26
C ALA A 174 7.44 -2.72 23.40
N LEU A 175 6.58 -3.67 23.84
CA LEU A 175 6.30 -4.88 23.08
C LEU A 175 5.61 -4.57 21.73
N ALA A 176 4.63 -3.69 21.69
CA ALA A 176 3.98 -3.25 20.47
C ALA A 176 4.96 -2.55 19.51
N ARG A 177 5.85 -1.69 20.04
CA ARG A 177 6.93 -1.05 19.26
C ARG A 177 7.92 -2.05 18.71
N PHE A 178 8.30 -3.05 19.49
CA PHE A 178 9.19 -4.12 19.03
C PHE A 178 8.59 -4.90 17.85
N VAL A 179 7.33 -5.34 17.97
CA VAL A 179 6.65 -6.08 16.89
C VAL A 179 6.50 -5.19 15.64
N GLN A 180 6.14 -3.92 15.80
CA GLN A 180 6.07 -2.95 14.71
C GLN A 180 7.42 -2.78 14.02
N ALA A 181 8.52 -2.70 14.78
CA ALA A 181 9.86 -2.55 14.24
C ALA A 181 10.30 -3.80 13.46
N VAL A 182 9.98 -5.00 13.94
CA VAL A 182 10.21 -6.25 13.21
C VAL A 182 9.48 -6.23 11.87
N GLN A 183 8.17 -5.92 11.87
CA GLN A 183 7.38 -5.86 10.64
C GLN A 183 7.92 -4.81 9.65
N ALA A 184 8.36 -3.65 10.16
CA ALA A 184 8.96 -2.61 9.32
C ALA A 184 10.29 -3.07 8.71
N GLY A 185 11.13 -3.75 9.49
CA GLY A 185 12.37 -4.37 9.01
C GLY A 185 12.11 -5.42 7.93
N MET A 186 11.11 -6.29 8.12
CA MET A 186 10.69 -7.27 7.11
C MET A 186 10.28 -6.60 5.80
N SER A 187 9.64 -5.43 5.85
CA SER A 187 9.26 -4.66 4.66
C SER A 187 10.48 -4.20 3.85
N ILE A 188 11.52 -3.73 4.53
CA ILE A 188 12.79 -3.31 3.89
C ILE A 188 13.48 -4.52 3.27
N LEU A 189 13.67 -5.60 4.05
CA LEU A 189 14.32 -6.82 3.58
C LEU A 189 13.59 -7.45 2.39
N ALA A 190 12.26 -7.46 2.42
CA ALA A 190 11.46 -7.91 1.28
C ALA A 190 11.76 -7.08 0.03
N ARG A 191 11.83 -5.75 0.14
CA ARG A 191 12.18 -4.86 -0.97
C ARG A 191 13.57 -5.16 -1.51
N ASP A 192 14.52 -5.50 -0.65
CA ASP A 192 15.90 -5.84 -0.99
C ASP A 192 16.08 -7.26 -1.52
N GLY A 193 15.00 -8.04 -1.58
CA GLY A 193 15.01 -9.36 -2.23
C GLY A 193 14.91 -10.56 -1.30
N ALA A 194 14.80 -10.36 0.02
CA ALA A 194 14.63 -11.47 0.96
C ALA A 194 13.41 -12.33 0.58
N SER A 195 13.59 -13.66 0.65
CA SER A 195 12.52 -14.61 0.37
C SER A 195 11.50 -14.68 1.51
N ARG A 196 10.32 -15.22 1.22
CA ARG A 196 9.30 -15.50 2.23
C ARG A 196 9.85 -16.38 3.36
N ALA A 197 10.62 -17.42 3.03
CA ALA A 197 11.19 -18.33 4.02
C ALA A 197 12.14 -17.62 4.99
N GLU A 198 13.00 -16.71 4.49
CA GLU A 198 13.89 -15.91 5.35
C GLU A 198 13.10 -15.00 6.30
N LEU A 199 12.01 -14.38 5.81
CA LEU A 199 11.16 -13.56 6.68
C LEU A 199 10.39 -14.41 7.71
N GLU A 200 9.91 -15.60 7.35
CA GLU A 200 9.28 -16.54 8.28
C GLU A 200 10.27 -17.03 9.34
N ASP A 201 11.54 -17.23 9.00
CA ASP A 201 12.60 -17.55 9.97
C ASP A 201 12.81 -16.40 10.97
N MET A 202 12.80 -15.14 10.51
CA MET A 202 12.83 -13.98 11.41
C MET A 202 11.64 -13.99 12.37
N VAL A 203 10.44 -14.33 11.89
CA VAL A 203 9.26 -14.44 12.76
C VAL A 203 9.46 -15.51 13.83
N ARG A 204 9.96 -16.69 13.46
CA ARG A 204 10.27 -17.77 14.42
C ARG A 204 11.23 -17.30 15.51
N VAL A 205 12.32 -16.63 15.10
CA VAL A 205 13.31 -16.06 16.06
C VAL A 205 12.65 -14.99 16.96
N THR A 206 11.82 -14.14 16.39
CA THR A 206 11.08 -13.11 17.15
C THR A 206 10.21 -13.75 18.24
N MET A 207 9.52 -14.83 17.91
CA MET A 207 8.59 -15.52 18.81
C MET A 207 9.26 -16.42 19.85
N LEU A 208 10.55 -16.79 19.69
CA LEU A 208 11.31 -17.55 20.71
C LEU A 208 11.38 -16.82 22.06
N GLY A 209 11.44 -15.49 22.06
CA GLY A 209 11.48 -14.70 23.28
C GLY A 209 10.11 -14.22 23.76
N TRP A 210 9.00 -14.75 23.22
CA TRP A 210 7.65 -14.28 23.57
C TRP A 210 7.37 -14.44 25.05
N ASP A 211 7.49 -15.65 25.60
CA ASP A 211 7.15 -15.95 26.99
C ASP A 211 8.02 -15.14 27.98
N THR A 212 9.30 -14.97 27.68
CA THR A 212 10.20 -14.12 28.49
C THR A 212 9.77 -12.66 28.54
N ARG A 213 9.10 -12.16 27.50
CA ARG A 213 8.65 -10.74 27.40
C ARG A 213 7.24 -10.53 27.93
N THR A 214 6.45 -11.59 28.06
CA THR A 214 5.01 -11.51 28.37
C THR A 214 4.62 -12.16 29.68
N GLN A 215 5.51 -12.97 30.30
CA GLN A 215 5.29 -13.60 31.58
C GLN A 215 6.10 -12.92 32.68
N ASP A 216 5.67 -13.06 33.92
CA ASP A 216 6.45 -12.62 35.08
C ASP A 216 7.75 -13.42 35.12
N VAL A 217 8.88 -12.73 35.21
CA VAL A 217 10.17 -13.35 35.51
C VAL A 217 10.18 -13.65 36.99
N GLY A 218 9.96 -14.92 37.35
CA GLY A 218 10.02 -15.43 38.73
C GLY A 218 11.39 -15.28 39.37
#